data_4c463455641d1135908c959036ca5ef1
#
_entry.id   4c463455641d1135908c959036ca5ef1
#
_cell.length_a   1.000
_cell.length_b   1.000
_cell.length_c   1.000
_cell.angle_alpha   90.00
_cell.angle_beta   90.00
_cell.angle_gamma   90.00
#
_symmetry.space_group_name_H-M   'P 1'
#
loop_
_entity.id
_entity.type
_entity.pdbx_description
1 polymer ?
#
loop_
_entity_poly.entity_id
_entity_poly.type
_entity_poly.pdbx_seq_one_letter_code
_entity_poly.pdbx_strand_id
1 'polypeptide(L)'
;MTLARTGWRKQSMQEVIEKQAIKRAKKLATPSLERSFLTSKPRKARRTVKRLKDGSLSKSEQIRILKKKLWPIFSKYIRKREADHTGWLTTVDGVWTTWQECDCGHLRHNTERNSLLGGNELWFYENNFAPQSNQGNRNNADDSAQKYMLAAIKKYGIEEVDKMMKMRNTYKLWTIEELEAKYEYYKRAFEAL
;
A
#
# COMPACT_ATOMS: atom_id res chain seq x y z
N MET A 1 -51.66 3.42 -1.79
CA MET A 1 -50.37 4.08 -1.42
C MET A 1 -49.36 3.81 -2.50
N THR A 2 -49.12 4.79 -3.35
CA THR A 2 -48.20 4.69 -4.51
C THR A 2 -46.81 5.19 -4.11
N LEU A 3 -45.83 4.29 -4.08
CA LEU A 3 -44.44 4.66 -3.81
C LEU A 3 -43.86 5.41 -5.02
N ALA A 4 -43.52 6.68 -4.82
CA ALA A 4 -42.83 7.50 -5.81
C ALA A 4 -41.41 6.93 -6.05
N ARG A 5 -41.18 6.39 -7.26
CA ARG A 5 -39.83 6.05 -7.76
C ARG A 5 -39.05 7.35 -7.96
N THR A 6 -38.08 7.62 -7.10
CA THR A 6 -37.08 8.66 -7.33
C THR A 6 -36.23 8.23 -8.53
N GLY A 7 -36.56 8.79 -9.69
CA GLY A 7 -35.85 8.53 -10.94
C GLY A 7 -34.44 9.15 -10.93
N TRP A 8 -33.43 8.33 -10.81
CA TRP A 8 -32.04 8.73 -11.12
C TRP A 8 -31.97 9.06 -12.61
N ARG A 9 -31.84 10.34 -12.95
CA ARG A 9 -31.65 10.78 -14.33
C ARG A 9 -30.26 10.28 -14.80
N LYS A 10 -30.24 9.33 -15.72
CA LYS A 10 -29.00 8.89 -16.38
C LYS A 10 -28.42 10.10 -17.13
N GLN A 11 -27.27 10.58 -16.69
CA GLN A 11 -26.57 11.63 -17.42
C GLN A 11 -26.16 11.11 -18.80
N SER A 12 -26.38 11.90 -19.84
CA SER A 12 -25.95 11.53 -21.18
C SER A 12 -24.41 11.48 -21.23
N MET A 13 -23.86 10.63 -22.11
CA MET A 13 -22.41 10.54 -22.32
C MET A 13 -21.81 11.90 -22.71
N GLN A 14 -22.55 12.73 -23.46
CA GLN A 14 -22.15 14.09 -23.82
C GLN A 14 -22.01 15.01 -22.59
N GLU A 15 -22.96 14.99 -21.65
CA GLU A 15 -22.87 15.77 -20.41
C GLU A 15 -21.64 15.37 -19.55
N VAL A 16 -21.29 14.10 -19.55
CA VAL A 16 -20.10 13.61 -18.82
C VAL A 16 -18.82 14.10 -19.48
N ILE A 17 -18.74 14.04 -20.82
CA ILE A 17 -17.59 14.51 -21.61
C ILE A 17 -17.42 16.02 -21.41
N GLU A 18 -18.49 16.79 -21.51
CA GLU A 18 -18.47 18.24 -21.35
C GLU A 18 -18.03 18.67 -19.93
N LYS A 19 -18.53 18.02 -18.89
CA LYS A 19 -18.09 18.23 -17.50
C LYS A 19 -16.61 17.91 -17.31
N GLN A 20 -16.10 16.86 -17.95
CA GLN A 20 -14.69 16.53 -17.90
C GLN A 20 -13.82 17.54 -18.65
N ALA A 21 -14.28 18.04 -19.81
CA ALA A 21 -13.59 19.06 -20.57
C ALA A 21 -13.49 20.38 -19.79
N ILE A 22 -14.59 20.83 -19.19
CA ILE A 22 -14.62 22.02 -18.32
C ILE A 22 -13.68 21.87 -17.13
N LYS A 23 -13.65 20.69 -16.49
CA LYS A 23 -12.75 20.42 -15.37
C LYS A 23 -11.27 20.43 -15.78
N ARG A 24 -10.95 19.93 -16.99
CA ARG A 24 -9.60 19.99 -17.57
C ARG A 24 -9.20 21.44 -17.92
N ALA A 25 -10.10 22.19 -18.55
CA ALA A 25 -9.87 23.59 -18.89
C ALA A 25 -9.61 24.46 -17.64
N LYS A 26 -10.43 24.31 -16.58
CA LYS A 26 -10.21 24.98 -15.29
C LYS A 26 -8.87 24.62 -14.65
N LYS A 27 -8.44 23.35 -14.78
CA LYS A 27 -7.14 22.90 -14.25
C LYS A 27 -5.94 23.47 -15.03
N LEU A 28 -6.11 23.72 -16.33
CA LEU A 28 -5.07 24.32 -17.18
C LEU A 28 -5.01 25.85 -17.04
N ALA A 29 -6.14 26.50 -16.78
CA ALA A 29 -6.23 27.97 -16.63
C ALA A 29 -5.64 28.48 -15.31
N THR A 30 -5.40 27.65 -14.30
CA THR A 30 -4.75 28.06 -13.04
C THR A 30 -3.24 28.16 -13.22
N PRO A 31 -2.60 29.31 -12.95
CA PRO A 31 -1.15 29.44 -13.00
C PRO A 31 -0.43 28.43 -12.10
N SER A 32 0.72 27.94 -12.56
CA SER A 32 1.49 26.90 -11.87
C SER A 32 1.85 27.25 -10.41
N LEU A 33 2.12 28.52 -10.14
CA LEU A 33 2.42 29.05 -8.81
C LEU A 33 1.21 29.00 -7.86
N GLU A 34 0.02 29.41 -8.32
CA GLU A 34 -1.19 29.32 -7.50
C GLU A 34 -1.59 27.87 -7.20
N ARG A 35 -1.32 26.92 -8.13
CA ARG A 35 -1.54 25.50 -7.88
C ARG A 35 -0.70 24.96 -6.72
N SER A 36 0.54 25.42 -6.56
CA SER A 36 1.40 24.97 -5.46
C SER A 36 0.92 25.45 -4.09
N PHE A 37 0.35 26.64 -4.01
CA PHE A 37 -0.23 27.18 -2.76
C PHE A 37 -1.56 26.53 -2.41
N LEU A 38 -2.42 26.28 -3.39
CA LEU A 38 -3.75 25.67 -3.17
C LEU A 38 -3.69 24.16 -2.88
N THR A 39 -2.61 23.48 -3.29
CA THR A 39 -2.42 22.04 -3.06
C THR A 39 -1.56 21.70 -1.84
N SER A 40 -0.97 22.69 -1.18
CA SER A 40 -0.27 22.47 0.08
C SER A 40 -1.28 22.09 1.18
N LYS A 41 -1.60 20.80 1.25
CA LYS A 41 -2.38 20.28 2.38
C LYS A 41 -1.68 20.67 3.68
N PRO A 42 -2.39 21.26 4.65
CA PRO A 42 -1.79 21.61 5.92
C PRO A 42 -1.07 20.37 6.49
N ARG A 43 0.18 20.54 6.91
CA ARG A 43 0.96 19.46 7.54
C ARG A 43 0.10 18.87 8.65
N LYS A 44 -0.31 17.60 8.50
CA LYS A 44 -1.10 16.90 9.53
C LYS A 44 -0.38 17.08 10.86
N ALA A 45 -1.08 17.64 11.83
CA ALA A 45 -0.57 17.80 13.19
C ALA A 45 0.05 16.46 13.65
N ARG A 46 1.24 16.54 14.26
CA ARG A 46 1.95 15.34 14.74
C ARG A 46 1.06 14.66 15.76
N ARG A 47 0.58 13.44 15.42
CA ARG A 47 -0.32 12.71 16.30
C ARG A 47 0.35 12.47 17.66
N THR A 48 -0.31 12.93 18.72
CA THR A 48 0.12 12.66 20.11
C THR A 48 0.02 11.17 20.41
N VAL A 49 1.03 10.63 21.07
CA VAL A 49 1.06 9.24 21.52
C VAL A 49 0.01 9.06 22.62
N LYS A 50 -0.92 8.13 22.44
CA LYS A 50 -1.95 7.82 23.45
C LYS A 50 -1.33 7.02 24.59
N ARG A 51 -1.27 7.61 25.76
CA ARG A 51 -0.88 6.95 27.01
C ARG A 51 -2.12 6.70 27.89
N LEU A 52 -2.06 5.67 28.70
CA LEU A 52 -3.03 5.40 29.76
C LEU A 52 -2.79 6.34 30.95
N LYS A 53 -3.72 6.33 31.93
CA LYS A 53 -3.61 7.19 33.12
C LYS A 53 -2.35 6.91 33.95
N ASP A 54 -1.85 5.68 33.93
CA ASP A 54 -0.61 5.24 34.57
C ASP A 54 0.67 5.58 33.76
N GLY A 55 0.55 6.30 32.65
CA GLY A 55 1.65 6.66 31.76
C GLY A 55 2.08 5.58 30.77
N SER A 56 1.55 4.36 30.86
CA SER A 56 1.84 3.27 29.92
C SER A 56 1.23 3.52 28.54
N LEU A 57 1.74 2.82 27.53
CA LEU A 57 1.18 2.87 26.17
C LEU A 57 -0.09 2.02 26.09
N SER A 58 -1.14 2.57 25.49
CA SER A 58 -2.32 1.76 25.17
C SER A 58 -1.95 0.62 24.20
N LYS A 59 -2.66 -0.52 24.28
CA LYS A 59 -2.45 -1.68 23.40
C LYS A 59 -2.45 -1.29 21.91
N SER A 60 -3.35 -0.39 21.52
CA SER A 60 -3.42 0.11 20.14
C SER A 60 -2.17 0.88 19.71
N GLU A 61 -1.58 1.63 20.63
CA GLU A 61 -0.38 2.40 20.35
C GLU A 61 0.85 1.49 20.29
N GLN A 62 0.93 0.46 21.13
CA GLN A 62 1.98 -0.56 21.09
C GLN A 62 1.95 -1.30 19.74
N ILE A 63 0.79 -1.78 19.29
CA ILE A 63 0.60 -2.43 17.99
C ILE A 63 1.04 -1.50 16.85
N ARG A 64 0.67 -0.23 16.90
CA ARG A 64 1.07 0.76 15.88
C ARG A 64 2.59 0.97 15.83
N ILE A 65 3.23 1.03 16.99
CA ILE A 65 4.69 1.19 17.11
C ILE A 65 5.38 -0.07 16.58
N LEU A 66 4.92 -1.26 16.94
CA LEU A 66 5.47 -2.53 16.47
C LEU A 66 5.33 -2.69 14.96
N LYS A 67 4.18 -2.38 14.38
CA LYS A 67 4.02 -2.38 12.90
C LYS A 67 5.01 -1.44 12.22
N LYS A 68 5.23 -0.24 12.77
CA LYS A 68 6.22 0.71 12.25
C LYS A 68 7.65 0.21 12.38
N LYS A 69 7.96 -0.50 13.46
CA LYS A 69 9.29 -1.09 13.70
C LYS A 69 9.54 -2.28 12.79
N LEU A 70 8.52 -3.12 12.59
CA LEU A 70 8.58 -4.32 11.77
C LEU A 70 8.70 -4.01 10.27
N TRP A 71 7.98 -2.99 9.76
CA TRP A 71 7.92 -2.70 8.34
C TRP A 71 9.29 -2.50 7.66
N PRO A 72 10.24 -1.71 8.19
CA PRO A 72 11.55 -1.54 7.56
C PRO A 72 12.34 -2.84 7.45
N ILE A 73 12.30 -3.69 8.45
CA ILE A 73 12.98 -5.01 8.46
C ILE A 73 12.35 -5.93 7.42
N PHE A 74 11.02 -6.06 7.46
CA PHE A 74 10.27 -6.85 6.50
C PHE A 74 10.53 -6.40 5.04
N SER A 75 10.46 -5.09 4.79
CA SER A 75 10.71 -4.52 3.48
C SER A 75 12.15 -4.79 2.97
N LYS A 76 13.15 -4.70 3.85
CA LYS A 76 14.53 -5.03 3.50
C LYS A 76 14.68 -6.53 3.18
N TYR A 77 14.09 -7.39 4.00
CA TYR A 77 14.11 -8.83 3.79
C TYR A 77 13.51 -9.20 2.42
N ILE A 78 12.29 -8.71 2.11
CA ILE A 78 11.62 -8.98 0.83
C ILE A 78 12.49 -8.60 -0.36
N ARG A 79 13.15 -7.45 -0.32
CA ARG A 79 14.00 -6.98 -1.43
C ARG A 79 15.31 -7.76 -1.53
N LYS A 80 15.97 -8.01 -0.40
CA LYS A 80 17.27 -8.71 -0.38
C LYS A 80 17.13 -10.18 -0.78
N ARG A 81 16.07 -10.89 -0.38
CA ARG A 81 15.84 -12.30 -0.76
C ARG A 81 15.65 -12.52 -2.27
N GLU A 82 15.24 -11.49 -3.01
CA GLU A 82 15.05 -11.55 -4.46
C GLU A 82 16.31 -11.13 -5.24
N ALA A 83 17.32 -10.63 -4.53
CA ALA A 83 18.59 -10.24 -5.13
C ALA A 83 19.52 -11.43 -5.30
N ASP A 84 20.42 -11.34 -6.27
CA ASP A 84 21.53 -12.27 -6.42
C ASP A 84 22.62 -12.03 -5.35
N HIS A 85 23.67 -12.83 -5.38
CA HIS A 85 24.80 -12.74 -4.44
C HIS A 85 25.57 -11.40 -4.51
N THR A 86 25.37 -10.62 -5.58
CA THR A 86 25.97 -9.28 -5.74
C THR A 86 25.04 -8.16 -5.27
N GLY A 87 23.82 -8.49 -4.87
CA GLY A 87 22.81 -7.55 -4.40
C GLY A 87 21.95 -6.94 -5.52
N TRP A 88 22.07 -7.43 -6.76
CA TRP A 88 21.29 -6.98 -7.91
C TRP A 88 20.05 -7.86 -8.12
N LEU A 89 19.01 -7.26 -8.68
CA LEU A 89 17.75 -7.93 -8.98
C LEU A 89 17.02 -7.27 -10.15
N THR A 90 16.09 -8.00 -10.75
CA THR A 90 15.08 -7.43 -11.66
C THR A 90 13.78 -7.23 -10.88
N THR A 91 13.28 -5.99 -10.85
CA THR A 91 12.01 -5.66 -10.23
C THR A 91 10.82 -6.25 -10.99
N VAL A 92 9.63 -6.29 -10.36
CA VAL A 92 8.40 -6.81 -11.01
C VAL A 92 7.97 -6.01 -12.24
N ASP A 93 8.40 -4.77 -12.36
CA ASP A 93 8.18 -3.89 -13.52
C ASP A 93 9.35 -3.90 -14.51
N GLY A 94 10.31 -4.83 -14.34
CA GLY A 94 11.36 -5.13 -15.32
C GLY A 94 12.60 -4.23 -15.24
N VAL A 95 12.76 -3.45 -14.17
CA VAL A 95 13.93 -2.58 -13.99
C VAL A 95 15.05 -3.36 -13.29
N TRP A 96 16.26 -3.34 -13.86
CA TRP A 96 17.47 -3.88 -13.24
C TRP A 96 18.06 -2.86 -12.26
N THR A 97 18.21 -3.25 -10.99
CA THR A 97 18.65 -2.35 -9.91
C THR A 97 19.18 -3.13 -8.71
N THR A 98 19.69 -2.43 -7.70
CA THR A 98 20.09 -3.05 -6.44
C THR A 98 18.89 -3.14 -5.48
N TRP A 99 18.94 -4.10 -4.52
CA TRP A 99 17.88 -4.25 -3.53
C TRP A 99 17.73 -3.02 -2.62
N GLN A 100 18.77 -2.19 -2.48
CA GLN A 100 18.73 -0.95 -1.71
C GLN A 100 17.95 0.17 -2.41
N GLU A 101 18.06 0.23 -3.75
CA GLU A 101 17.53 1.33 -4.56
C GLU A 101 16.08 1.13 -5.01
N CYS A 102 15.54 -0.07 -4.88
CA CYS A 102 14.14 -0.32 -5.20
C CYS A 102 13.23 -0.17 -3.97
N ASP A 103 11.94 -0.04 -4.22
CA ASP A 103 10.90 -0.07 -3.19
C ASP A 103 10.39 -1.51 -2.97
N CYS A 104 9.79 -1.75 -1.81
CA CYS A 104 9.00 -2.94 -1.54
C CYS A 104 7.54 -2.63 -1.95
N GLY A 105 7.18 -2.99 -3.16
CA GLY A 105 5.83 -2.86 -3.67
C GLY A 105 4.89 -3.94 -3.11
N HIS A 106 3.59 -3.77 -3.27
CA HIS A 106 2.59 -4.75 -2.89
C HIS A 106 1.56 -4.95 -4.01
N LEU A 107 1.19 -6.20 -4.27
CA LEU A 107 0.22 -6.55 -5.29
C LEU A 107 -1.17 -6.02 -4.93
N ARG A 108 -1.54 -6.13 -3.66
CA ARG A 108 -2.81 -5.63 -3.13
C ARG A 108 -2.59 -4.81 -1.87
N HIS A 109 -3.32 -3.70 -1.79
CA HIS A 109 -3.29 -2.85 -0.60
C HIS A 109 -3.72 -3.64 0.64
N ASN A 110 -2.88 -3.56 1.65
CA ASN A 110 -3.03 -4.19 2.96
C ASN A 110 -3.68 -3.26 3.99
N THR A 111 -4.08 -2.05 3.58
CA THR A 111 -4.66 -1.05 4.46
C THR A 111 -6.17 -1.04 4.36
N GLU A 112 -6.84 -1.23 5.48
CA GLU A 112 -8.25 -0.91 5.64
C GLU A 112 -8.42 0.50 6.20
N ARG A 113 -9.52 1.14 5.82
CA ARG A 113 -9.80 2.55 6.14
C ARG A 113 -9.83 2.85 7.64
N ASN A 114 -10.00 1.87 8.53
CA ASN A 114 -10.29 2.08 9.95
C ASN A 114 -9.41 1.31 10.94
N SER A 115 -8.30 0.69 10.52
CA SER A 115 -7.61 -0.20 11.43
C SER A 115 -6.39 0.43 12.10
N LEU A 116 -6.61 1.04 13.25
CA LEU A 116 -5.53 1.32 14.21
C LEU A 116 -4.93 0.02 14.78
N LEU A 117 -5.76 -0.99 15.00
CA LEU A 117 -5.42 -2.26 15.63
C LEU A 117 -5.34 -3.42 14.64
N GLY A 118 -6.19 -3.39 13.61
CA GLY A 118 -6.34 -4.45 12.65
C GLY A 118 -5.63 -4.17 11.32
N GLY A 119 -6.04 -4.86 10.36
CA GLY A 119 -5.67 -4.85 8.97
C GLY A 119 -6.28 -6.09 8.33
N ASN A 120 -5.93 -6.35 7.12
CA ASN A 120 -6.24 -7.65 6.52
C ASN A 120 -5.05 -8.61 6.70
N GLU A 121 -5.23 -9.86 6.32
CA GLU A 121 -4.19 -10.88 6.40
C GLU A 121 -3.00 -10.61 5.48
N LEU A 122 -3.15 -9.73 4.48
CA LEU A 122 -2.08 -9.32 3.56
C LEU A 122 -0.96 -8.53 4.25
N TRP A 123 -1.19 -7.97 5.46
CA TRP A 123 -0.12 -7.37 6.23
C TRP A 123 0.96 -8.42 6.54
N PHE A 124 2.16 -8.18 6.08
CA PHE A 124 3.29 -9.10 6.24
C PHE A 124 3.06 -10.51 5.64
N TYR A 125 2.19 -10.62 4.62
CA TYR A 125 2.08 -11.81 3.78
C TYR A 125 3.10 -11.72 2.64
N GLU A 126 4.13 -12.51 2.68
CA GLU A 126 5.32 -12.35 1.85
C GLU A 126 5.03 -12.34 0.34
N ASN A 127 4.14 -13.22 -0.13
CA ASN A 127 3.79 -13.33 -1.54
C ASN A 127 3.04 -12.10 -2.09
N ASN A 128 2.51 -11.25 -1.19
CA ASN A 128 1.89 -9.98 -1.57
C ASN A 128 2.92 -8.88 -1.88
N PHE A 129 4.19 -9.12 -1.59
CA PHE A 129 5.26 -8.13 -1.68
C PHE A 129 6.38 -8.57 -2.61
N ALA A 130 6.89 -7.64 -3.40
CA ALA A 130 8.06 -7.85 -4.25
C ALA A 130 8.82 -6.54 -4.47
N PRO A 131 10.09 -6.62 -4.91
CA PRO A 131 10.84 -5.46 -5.36
C PRO A 131 10.15 -4.78 -6.54
N GLN A 132 9.96 -3.49 -6.46
CA GLN A 132 9.37 -2.65 -7.50
C GLN A 132 10.22 -1.40 -7.69
N SER A 133 10.31 -0.88 -8.92
CA SER A 133 11.03 0.37 -9.12
C SER A 133 10.36 1.52 -8.37
N ASN A 134 11.14 2.50 -7.93
CA ASN A 134 10.62 3.68 -7.25
C ASN A 134 9.58 4.43 -8.11
N GLN A 135 9.81 4.46 -9.42
CA GLN A 135 8.89 5.09 -10.36
C GLN A 135 7.59 4.30 -10.48
N GLY A 136 7.67 2.96 -10.65
CA GLY A 136 6.50 2.09 -10.77
C GLY A 136 5.64 2.08 -9.51
N ASN A 137 6.29 2.09 -8.33
CA ASN A 137 5.59 2.07 -7.05
C ASN A 137 4.88 3.40 -6.72
N ARG A 138 5.45 4.55 -7.14
CA ARG A 138 4.90 5.89 -6.82
C ARG A 138 3.85 6.38 -7.79
N ASN A 139 3.98 6.03 -9.06
CA ASN A 139 3.15 6.62 -10.11
C ASN A 139 1.81 5.91 -10.30
N ASN A 140 1.55 4.75 -9.63
CA ASN A 140 0.32 3.97 -9.78
C ASN A 140 -0.14 3.88 -11.25
N ALA A 141 0.82 3.77 -12.19
CA ALA A 141 0.49 3.63 -13.58
C ALA A 141 -0.26 2.29 -13.76
N ASP A 142 -1.35 2.31 -14.48
CA ASP A 142 -2.17 1.11 -14.76
C ASP A 142 -1.31 -0.04 -15.31
N ASP A 143 -0.31 0.31 -16.13
CA ASP A 143 0.70 -0.61 -16.65
C ASP A 143 1.55 -1.29 -15.55
N SER A 144 1.92 -0.55 -14.49
CA SER A 144 2.70 -1.11 -13.37
C SER A 144 1.90 -2.13 -12.57
N ALA A 145 0.61 -1.90 -12.35
CA ALA A 145 -0.27 -2.84 -11.66
C ALA A 145 -0.48 -4.13 -12.47
N GLN A 146 -0.61 -4.02 -13.80
CA GLN A 146 -0.73 -5.17 -14.70
C GLN A 146 0.57 -6.00 -14.73
N LYS A 147 1.72 -5.35 -14.86
CA LYS A 147 3.04 -6.02 -14.81
C LYS A 147 3.24 -6.75 -13.49
N TYR A 148 2.85 -6.13 -12.36
CA TYR A 148 2.93 -6.76 -11.06
C TYR A 148 2.04 -8.00 -10.98
N MET A 149 0.80 -7.91 -11.48
CA MET A 149 -0.13 -9.04 -11.51
C MET A 149 0.42 -10.20 -12.33
N LEU A 150 0.94 -9.94 -13.53
CA LEU A 150 1.53 -10.96 -14.39
C LEU A 150 2.76 -11.62 -13.76
N ALA A 151 3.63 -10.82 -13.15
CA ALA A 151 4.80 -11.32 -12.42
C ALA A 151 4.39 -12.22 -11.24
N ALA A 152 3.37 -11.82 -10.48
CA ALA A 152 2.84 -12.62 -9.37
C ALA A 152 2.23 -13.95 -9.85
N ILE A 153 1.44 -13.94 -10.93
CA ILE A 153 0.89 -15.17 -11.52
C ILE A 153 2.01 -16.09 -12.02
N LYS A 154 3.02 -15.53 -12.68
CA LYS A 154 4.16 -16.31 -13.17
C LYS A 154 4.95 -16.95 -12.04
N LYS A 155 5.11 -16.25 -10.91
CA LYS A 155 5.93 -16.70 -9.78
C LYS A 155 5.20 -17.65 -8.85
N TYR A 156 3.94 -17.38 -8.54
CA TYR A 156 3.18 -18.05 -7.49
C TYR A 156 2.00 -18.89 -8.02
N GLY A 157 1.63 -18.73 -9.29
CA GLY A 157 0.44 -19.33 -9.87
C GLY A 157 -0.84 -18.52 -9.63
N ILE A 158 -1.86 -18.81 -10.45
CA ILE A 158 -3.14 -18.11 -10.43
C ILE A 158 -3.91 -18.35 -9.11
N GLU A 159 -3.82 -19.55 -8.56
CA GLU A 159 -4.51 -19.93 -7.32
C GLU A 159 -4.03 -19.12 -6.11
N GLU A 160 -2.72 -18.92 -6.00
CA GLU A 160 -2.14 -18.12 -4.93
C GLU A 160 -2.50 -16.64 -5.07
N VAL A 161 -2.54 -16.14 -6.30
CA VAL A 161 -2.99 -14.76 -6.58
C VAL A 161 -4.47 -14.60 -6.21
N ASP A 162 -5.34 -15.55 -6.56
CA ASP A 162 -6.76 -15.52 -6.19
C ASP A 162 -6.95 -15.58 -4.67
N LYS A 163 -6.17 -16.40 -3.97
CA LYS A 163 -6.11 -16.42 -2.51
C LYS A 163 -5.77 -15.05 -1.94
N MET A 164 -4.73 -14.37 -2.45
CA MET A 164 -4.38 -13.01 -2.02
C MET A 164 -5.51 -12.00 -2.28
N MET A 165 -6.25 -12.15 -3.41
CA MET A 165 -7.43 -11.32 -3.68
C MET A 165 -8.52 -11.49 -2.62
N LYS A 166 -8.76 -12.71 -2.17
CA LYS A 166 -9.73 -13.03 -1.11
C LYS A 166 -9.24 -12.51 0.26
N MET A 167 -7.96 -12.66 0.58
CA MET A 167 -7.35 -12.18 1.82
C MET A 167 -7.47 -10.66 2.00
N ARG A 168 -7.59 -9.87 0.93
CA ARG A 168 -7.82 -8.42 1.01
C ARG A 168 -9.08 -8.06 1.81
N ASN A 169 -10.10 -8.91 1.73
CA ASN A 169 -11.39 -8.67 2.35
C ASN A 169 -11.51 -9.29 3.75
N THR A 170 -10.47 -9.98 4.21
CA THR A 170 -10.41 -10.54 5.57
C THR A 170 -10.02 -9.45 6.56
N TYR A 171 -10.53 -9.60 7.79
CA TYR A 171 -10.13 -8.74 8.90
C TYR A 171 -9.29 -9.53 9.88
N LYS A 172 -8.10 -9.03 10.20
CA LYS A 172 -7.20 -9.61 11.18
C LYS A 172 -6.87 -8.61 12.28
N LEU A 173 -7.10 -9.01 13.52
CA LEU A 173 -6.57 -8.33 14.70
C LEU A 173 -5.15 -8.85 14.96
N TRP A 174 -4.18 -7.96 14.84
CA TRP A 174 -2.80 -8.29 15.18
C TRP A 174 -2.59 -8.21 16.68
N THR A 175 -1.94 -9.21 17.26
CA THR A 175 -1.51 -9.16 18.66
C THR A 175 -0.08 -8.61 18.79
N ILE A 176 0.29 -8.22 20.00
CA ILE A 176 1.65 -7.73 20.29
C ILE A 176 2.64 -8.88 20.06
N GLU A 177 2.33 -10.04 20.59
CA GLU A 177 3.14 -11.27 20.54
C GLU A 177 3.39 -11.71 19.09
N GLU A 178 2.35 -11.68 18.24
CA GLU A 178 2.49 -12.00 16.80
C GLU A 178 3.43 -11.03 16.08
N LEU A 179 3.35 -9.73 16.40
CA LEU A 179 4.19 -8.72 15.75
C LEU A 179 5.63 -8.78 16.24
N GLU A 180 5.86 -9.07 17.52
CA GLU A 180 7.19 -9.29 18.09
C GLU A 180 7.83 -10.55 17.50
N ALA A 181 7.09 -11.65 17.44
CA ALA A 181 7.58 -12.90 16.83
C ALA A 181 7.96 -12.69 15.36
N LYS A 182 7.13 -11.95 14.58
CA LYS A 182 7.46 -11.60 13.19
C LYS A 182 8.69 -10.69 13.09
N TYR A 183 8.84 -9.73 14.00
CA TYR A 183 10.00 -8.86 14.01
C TYR A 183 11.29 -9.64 14.21
N GLU A 184 11.34 -10.54 15.21
CA GLU A 184 12.50 -11.36 15.46
C GLU A 184 12.77 -12.37 14.33
N TYR A 185 11.70 -12.92 13.73
CA TYR A 185 11.82 -13.78 12.55
C TYR A 185 12.49 -13.04 11.38
N TYR A 186 11.94 -11.90 10.96
CA TYR A 186 12.48 -11.17 9.80
C TYR A 186 13.85 -10.55 10.07
N LYS A 187 14.16 -10.20 11.31
CA LYS A 187 15.50 -9.76 11.69
C LYS A 187 16.52 -10.88 11.43
N ARG A 188 16.28 -12.07 11.97
CA ARG A 188 17.16 -13.23 11.75
C ARG A 188 17.22 -13.64 10.29
N ALA A 189 16.06 -13.69 9.62
CA ALA A 189 16.00 -14.06 8.20
C ALA A 189 16.77 -13.06 7.31
N PHE A 190 16.73 -11.77 7.62
CA PHE A 190 17.50 -10.75 6.91
C PHE A 190 19.01 -10.86 7.17
N GLU A 191 19.41 -11.18 8.38
CA GLU A 191 20.82 -11.38 8.76
C GLU A 191 21.42 -12.65 8.12
N ALA A 192 20.58 -13.64 7.80
CA ALA A 192 21.00 -14.91 7.17
C ALA A 192 21.11 -14.86 5.64
N LEU A 193 20.63 -13.80 4.97
CA LEU A 193 20.79 -13.56 3.54
C LEU A 193 22.14 -12.93 3.20
#